data_ac7e88dd7d9fc9b98476a75d5004913e
#
_entry.id   ac7e88dd7d9fc9b98476a75d5004913e
#
_cell.length_a   1.000
_cell.length_b   1.000
_cell.length_c   1.000
_cell.angle_alpha   90.00
_cell.angle_beta   90.00
_cell.angle_gamma   90.00
#
_symmetry.space_group_name_H-M   'P 1'
#
loop_
_entity.id
_entity.type
_entity.pdbx_description
1 polymer ?
#
loop_
_entity_poly.entity_id
_entity_poly.type
_entity_poly.pdbx_seq_one_letter_code
_entity_poly.pdbx_strand_id
1 'polypeptide(L)'
;PVPIMVETEDVRAVRGGTGEAKCGGNYAAANRAGDKAIEKGYSQVLWLDGVERKYVEEGGGMNVMFKIAGKVVTPMLTGSILRGVTRKSCIELLKSWGVPVEERLLSVDELFEAAKNGTLEEAWCVGTAAVISPIGELAWNDDKYVVNHNQIGELSQKLYDELTGIQWG
;
A
#
# COMPACT_ATOMS: atom_id res chain seq x y z
N PRO A 1 8.04 -6.86 -9.00
CA PRO A 1 7.29 -5.67 -8.55
C PRO A 1 6.24 -5.23 -9.56
N VAL A 2 5.20 -4.55 -9.09
CA VAL A 2 4.08 -4.11 -9.92
C VAL A 2 4.00 -2.59 -9.99
N PRO A 3 3.54 -2.01 -11.12
CA PRO A 3 3.27 -0.58 -11.24
C PRO A 3 1.90 -0.25 -10.63
N ILE A 4 1.83 0.82 -9.85
CA ILE A 4 0.60 1.30 -9.21
C ILE A 4 0.41 2.79 -9.51
N MET A 5 -0.83 3.20 -9.76
CA MET A 5 -1.20 4.60 -9.96
C MET A 5 -2.10 5.10 -8.83
N VAL A 6 -1.91 6.35 -8.43
CA VAL A 6 -2.81 7.02 -7.47
C VAL A 6 -4.16 7.28 -8.13
N GLU A 7 -5.24 6.85 -7.47
CA GLU A 7 -6.60 7.15 -7.89
C GLU A 7 -7.04 8.51 -7.35
N THR A 8 -7.41 9.41 -8.24
CA THR A 8 -7.75 10.80 -7.90
C THR A 8 -9.23 11.14 -8.05
N GLU A 9 -10.00 10.29 -8.73
CA GLU A 9 -11.42 10.53 -9.01
C GLU A 9 -12.34 9.67 -8.12
N ASP A 10 -12.11 8.36 -8.16
CA ASP A 10 -12.94 7.40 -7.47
C ASP A 10 -12.49 7.20 -6.02
N VAL A 11 -13.42 6.81 -5.15
CA VAL A 11 -13.21 6.57 -3.72
C VAL A 11 -13.54 5.12 -3.40
N ARG A 12 -12.63 4.41 -2.71
CA ARG A 12 -12.89 3.03 -2.27
C ARG A 12 -13.86 2.99 -1.10
N ALA A 13 -13.64 3.84 -0.12
CA ALA A 13 -14.38 3.85 1.13
C ALA A 13 -14.27 5.21 1.83
N VAL A 14 -15.18 5.46 2.76
CA VAL A 14 -15.15 6.65 3.62
C VAL A 14 -15.29 6.25 5.08
N ARG A 15 -14.80 7.09 5.99
CA ARG A 15 -15.02 6.91 7.42
C ARG A 15 -16.52 6.88 7.73
N GLY A 16 -16.96 5.93 8.55
CA GLY A 16 -18.37 5.70 8.84
C GLY A 16 -19.12 4.86 7.81
N GLY A 17 -18.44 4.48 6.71
CA GLY A 17 -18.94 3.51 5.74
C GLY A 17 -18.48 2.08 6.08
N THR A 18 -18.35 1.25 5.05
CA THR A 18 -18.05 -0.18 5.18
C THR A 18 -16.57 -0.55 4.91
N GLY A 19 -15.67 0.45 4.81
CA GLY A 19 -14.29 0.25 4.38
C GLY A 19 -13.46 -0.71 5.24
N GLU A 20 -13.73 -0.76 6.54
CA GLU A 20 -13.05 -1.67 7.47
C GLU A 20 -13.68 -3.08 7.54
N ALA A 21 -14.77 -3.32 6.80
CA ALA A 21 -15.44 -4.61 6.71
C ALA A 21 -15.11 -5.33 5.40
N LYS A 22 -15.04 -6.66 5.45
CA LYS A 22 -14.83 -7.52 4.27
C LYS A 22 -16.17 -7.73 3.54
N CYS A 23 -16.73 -6.68 2.95
CA CYS A 23 -18.03 -6.74 2.27
C CYS A 23 -17.90 -6.48 0.76
N GLY A 24 -18.79 -7.10 -0.03
CA GLY A 24 -18.77 -7.06 -1.50
C GLY A 24 -18.90 -5.67 -2.09
N GLY A 25 -19.60 -4.76 -1.42
CA GLY A 25 -19.76 -3.38 -1.88
C GLY A 25 -18.44 -2.61 -2.03
N ASN A 26 -17.48 -2.85 -1.15
CA ASN A 26 -16.15 -2.23 -1.24
C ASN A 26 -15.40 -2.66 -2.50
N TYR A 27 -15.55 -3.92 -2.90
CA TYR A 27 -14.89 -4.47 -4.09
C TYR A 27 -15.58 -4.05 -5.38
N ALA A 28 -16.90 -4.00 -5.39
CA ALA A 28 -17.67 -3.54 -6.54
C ALA A 28 -17.33 -2.07 -6.87
N ALA A 29 -17.24 -1.20 -5.87
CA ALA A 29 -16.85 0.19 -6.05
C ALA A 29 -15.41 0.34 -6.61
N ALA A 30 -14.52 -0.62 -6.29
CA ALA A 30 -13.13 -0.59 -6.72
C ALA A 30 -12.93 -1.04 -8.19
N ASN A 31 -13.87 -1.78 -8.78
CA ASN A 31 -13.70 -2.36 -10.12
C ASN A 31 -13.47 -1.29 -11.19
N ARG A 32 -14.26 -0.22 -11.17
CA ARG A 32 -14.14 0.86 -12.16
C ARG A 32 -12.74 1.48 -12.18
N ALA A 33 -12.19 1.79 -11.02
CA ALA A 33 -10.84 2.35 -10.92
C ALA A 33 -9.77 1.32 -11.30
N GLY A 34 -9.98 0.05 -10.94
CA GLY A 34 -9.11 -1.06 -11.34
C GLY A 34 -9.03 -1.23 -12.86
N ASP A 35 -10.17 -1.22 -13.54
CA ASP A 35 -10.22 -1.31 -15.01
C ASP A 35 -9.49 -0.14 -15.68
N LYS A 36 -9.73 1.10 -15.22
CA LYS A 36 -9.01 2.28 -15.70
C LYS A 36 -7.50 2.17 -15.50
N ALA A 37 -7.06 1.61 -14.36
CA ALA A 37 -5.63 1.41 -14.09
C ALA A 37 -5.02 0.42 -15.09
N ILE A 38 -5.69 -0.71 -15.33
CA ILE A 38 -5.26 -1.74 -16.29
C ILE A 38 -5.15 -1.17 -17.69
N GLU A 39 -6.15 -0.39 -18.15
CA GLU A 39 -6.13 0.28 -19.46
C GLU A 39 -4.93 1.23 -19.62
N LYS A 40 -4.46 1.83 -18.52
CA LYS A 40 -3.29 2.71 -18.49
C LYS A 40 -1.96 1.97 -18.27
N GLY A 41 -1.99 0.63 -18.15
CA GLY A 41 -0.80 -0.19 -17.95
C GLY A 41 -0.36 -0.37 -16.50
N TYR A 42 -1.23 -0.04 -15.54
CA TYR A 42 -0.97 -0.25 -14.11
C TYR A 42 -1.68 -1.50 -13.60
N SER A 43 -1.08 -2.15 -12.61
CA SER A 43 -1.65 -3.36 -12.03
C SER A 43 -2.75 -3.07 -11.03
N GLN A 44 -2.68 -1.94 -10.34
CA GLN A 44 -3.60 -1.56 -9.27
C GLN A 44 -3.62 -0.04 -9.07
N VAL A 45 -4.57 0.43 -8.26
CA VAL A 45 -4.64 1.81 -7.81
C VAL A 45 -4.16 1.95 -6.37
N LEU A 46 -3.56 3.08 -6.05
CA LEU A 46 -3.31 3.54 -4.69
C LEU A 46 -4.45 4.46 -4.29
N TRP A 47 -5.23 4.02 -3.31
CA TRP A 47 -6.40 4.76 -2.84
C TRP A 47 -6.02 5.89 -1.91
N LEU A 48 -6.72 7.02 -2.07
CA LEU A 48 -6.68 8.13 -1.14
C LEU A 48 -7.96 8.15 -0.30
N ASP A 49 -7.90 8.84 0.85
CA ASP A 49 -9.06 9.03 1.71
C ASP A 49 -10.22 9.72 0.97
N GLY A 50 -11.44 9.36 1.33
CA GLY A 50 -12.63 9.80 0.61
C GLY A 50 -13.09 11.23 0.91
N VAL A 51 -12.46 11.92 1.87
CA VAL A 51 -12.85 13.27 2.30
C VAL A 51 -11.90 14.31 1.72
N GLU A 52 -10.63 14.24 2.08
CA GLU A 52 -9.63 15.23 1.66
C GLU A 52 -8.90 14.82 0.37
N ARG A 53 -8.99 13.54 -0.02
CA ARG A 53 -8.26 12.94 -1.16
C ARG A 53 -6.76 13.25 -1.11
N LYS A 54 -6.23 13.18 0.08
CA LYS A 54 -4.87 13.57 0.41
C LYS A 54 -4.06 12.45 1.03
N TYR A 55 -4.69 11.63 1.86
CA TYR A 55 -4.00 10.60 2.63
C TYR A 55 -4.13 9.24 1.97
N VAL A 56 -3.00 8.56 1.85
CA VAL A 56 -2.92 7.19 1.32
C VAL A 56 -3.66 6.23 2.25
N GLU A 57 -4.45 5.33 1.69
CA GLU A 57 -5.19 4.33 2.46
C GLU A 57 -4.80 2.90 2.13
N GLU A 58 -5.05 2.44 0.91
CA GLU A 58 -4.82 1.05 0.48
C GLU A 58 -4.31 0.98 -0.96
N GLY A 59 -3.67 -0.12 -1.32
CA GLY A 59 -3.28 -0.46 -2.68
C GLY A 59 -4.19 -1.56 -3.23
N GLY A 60 -5.07 -1.23 -4.19
CA GLY A 60 -6.08 -2.15 -4.69
C GLY A 60 -6.95 -2.69 -3.56
N GLY A 61 -6.98 -4.00 -3.36
CA GLY A 61 -7.68 -4.67 -2.27
C GLY A 61 -6.77 -5.06 -1.09
N MET A 62 -5.61 -4.44 -0.94
CA MET A 62 -4.58 -4.79 0.04
C MET A 62 -4.16 -3.58 0.87
N ASN A 63 -3.72 -3.80 2.11
CA ASN A 63 -3.00 -2.78 2.87
C ASN A 63 -1.67 -2.46 2.18
N VAL A 64 -1.07 -1.32 2.49
CA VAL A 64 0.17 -0.86 1.87
C VAL A 64 1.17 -0.38 2.91
N MET A 65 2.45 -0.57 2.63
CA MET A 65 3.57 -0.16 3.47
C MET A 65 4.66 0.46 2.62
N PHE A 66 5.38 1.43 3.20
CA PHE A 66 6.45 2.17 2.55
C PHE A 66 7.66 2.26 3.47
N LYS A 67 8.83 1.92 2.96
CA LYS A 67 10.09 2.16 3.67
C LYS A 67 10.63 3.52 3.26
N ILE A 68 10.58 4.48 4.16
CA ILE A 68 10.99 5.85 3.95
C ILE A 68 12.06 6.22 4.97
N ALA A 69 13.25 6.58 4.50
CA ALA A 69 14.38 6.99 5.34
C ALA A 69 14.65 5.99 6.49
N GLY A 70 14.68 4.72 6.18
CA GLY A 70 14.97 3.63 7.14
C GLY A 70 13.82 3.22 8.05
N LYS A 71 12.66 3.87 7.96
CA LYS A 71 11.46 3.54 8.74
C LYS A 71 10.37 2.99 7.84
N VAL A 72 9.55 2.10 8.35
CA VAL A 72 8.35 1.63 7.65
C VAL A 72 7.15 2.47 8.09
N VAL A 73 6.50 3.09 7.12
CA VAL A 73 5.26 3.85 7.32
C VAL A 73 4.10 3.07 6.72
N THR A 74 3.03 2.92 7.47
CA THR A 74 1.77 2.35 6.97
C THR A 74 0.60 3.23 7.38
N PRO A 75 -0.41 3.40 6.52
CA PRO A 75 -1.59 4.18 6.86
C PRO A 75 -2.24 3.70 8.15
N MET A 76 -2.53 4.63 9.07
CA MET A 76 -3.24 4.32 10.29
C MET A 76 -4.69 3.93 10.01
N LEU A 77 -5.24 3.07 10.86
CA LEU A 77 -6.63 2.61 10.72
C LEU A 77 -7.59 3.71 11.17
N THR A 78 -8.27 4.33 10.22
CA THR A 78 -9.16 5.49 10.44
C THR A 78 -10.65 5.15 10.40
N GLY A 79 -11.01 3.87 10.14
CA GLY A 79 -12.39 3.42 9.98
C GLY A 79 -12.81 3.25 8.50
N SER A 80 -11.91 3.51 7.56
CA SER A 80 -12.10 3.26 6.11
C SER A 80 -11.16 2.20 5.55
N ILE A 81 -10.19 1.73 6.34
CA ILE A 81 -9.14 0.79 5.94
C ILE A 81 -9.39 -0.57 6.60
N LEU A 82 -9.29 -1.65 5.82
CA LEU A 82 -9.42 -3.01 6.35
C LEU A 82 -8.28 -3.30 7.34
N ARG A 83 -8.64 -3.83 8.52
CA ARG A 83 -7.70 -4.29 9.55
C ARG A 83 -7.08 -5.62 9.16
N GLY A 84 -6.19 -5.62 8.17
CA GLY A 84 -5.60 -6.82 7.62
C GLY A 84 -4.78 -7.60 8.66
N VAL A 85 -5.00 -8.93 8.73
CA VAL A 85 -4.20 -9.81 9.58
C VAL A 85 -2.74 -9.81 9.11
N THR A 86 -2.50 -9.92 7.81
CA THR A 86 -1.14 -9.84 7.23
C THR A 86 -0.47 -8.52 7.57
N ARG A 87 -1.20 -7.39 7.51
CA ARG A 87 -0.69 -6.08 7.94
C ARG A 87 -0.21 -6.12 9.39
N LYS A 88 -1.02 -6.65 10.30
CA LYS A 88 -0.67 -6.77 11.72
C LYS A 88 0.58 -7.64 11.90
N SER A 89 0.63 -8.79 11.24
CA SER A 89 1.79 -9.70 11.31
C SER A 89 3.06 -9.04 10.79
N CYS A 90 3.01 -8.30 9.69
CA CYS A 90 4.15 -7.52 9.19
C CYS A 90 4.65 -6.50 10.23
N ILE A 91 3.74 -5.77 10.87
CA ILE A 91 4.11 -4.78 11.90
C ILE A 91 4.81 -5.45 13.08
N GLU A 92 4.29 -6.58 13.55
CA GLU A 92 4.88 -7.33 14.66
C GLU A 92 6.27 -7.88 14.31
N LEU A 93 6.44 -8.46 13.11
CA LEU A 93 7.74 -8.93 12.64
C LEU A 93 8.75 -7.79 12.51
N LEU A 94 8.38 -6.70 11.86
CA LEU A 94 9.25 -5.53 11.71
C LEU A 94 9.74 -5.01 13.06
N LYS A 95 8.82 -4.87 14.03
CA LYS A 95 9.16 -4.46 15.39
C LYS A 95 10.10 -5.46 16.08
N SER A 96 9.88 -6.77 15.89
CA SER A 96 10.75 -7.81 16.47
C SER A 96 12.18 -7.76 15.90
N TRP A 97 12.34 -7.27 14.68
CA TRP A 97 13.65 -7.07 14.04
C TRP A 97 14.27 -5.71 14.37
N GLY A 98 13.63 -4.89 15.18
CA GLY A 98 14.11 -3.55 15.52
C GLY A 98 13.93 -2.52 14.42
N VAL A 99 13.11 -2.81 13.40
CA VAL A 99 12.77 -1.85 12.34
C VAL A 99 11.70 -0.89 12.86
N PRO A 100 11.93 0.43 12.83
CA PRO A 100 10.93 1.39 13.26
C PRO A 100 9.70 1.35 12.36
N VAL A 101 8.50 1.26 12.96
CA VAL A 101 7.22 1.27 12.23
C VAL A 101 6.36 2.41 12.74
N GLU A 102 5.90 3.22 11.83
CA GLU A 102 4.98 4.32 12.07
C GLU A 102 3.60 4.01 11.47
N GLU A 103 2.59 3.89 12.30
CA GLU A 103 1.18 3.82 11.90
C GLU A 103 0.60 5.23 11.97
N ARG A 104 0.56 5.94 10.86
CA ARG A 104 0.16 7.34 10.82
C ARG A 104 -0.52 7.73 9.51
N LEU A 105 -1.05 8.93 9.45
CA LEU A 105 -1.44 9.53 8.18
C LEU A 105 -0.20 9.77 7.32
N LEU A 106 -0.28 9.38 6.06
CA LEU A 106 0.74 9.61 5.05
C LEU A 106 0.08 10.33 3.88
N SER A 107 0.45 11.58 3.64
CA SER A 107 -0.08 12.30 2.49
C SER A 107 0.55 11.80 1.18
N VAL A 108 -0.20 11.90 0.09
CA VAL A 108 0.33 11.58 -1.25
C VAL A 108 1.48 12.51 -1.62
N ASP A 109 1.43 13.77 -1.20
CA ASP A 109 2.52 14.74 -1.40
C ASP A 109 3.81 14.28 -0.70
N GLU A 110 3.73 13.86 0.56
CA GLU A 110 4.87 13.34 1.31
C GLU A 110 5.45 12.08 0.64
N LEU A 111 4.60 11.17 0.23
CA LEU A 111 5.03 9.94 -0.45
C LEU A 111 5.78 10.25 -1.76
N PHE A 112 5.24 11.13 -2.58
CA PHE A 112 5.86 11.48 -3.86
C PHE A 112 7.10 12.37 -3.69
N GLU A 113 7.17 13.21 -2.68
CA GLU A 113 8.40 13.90 -2.31
C GLU A 113 9.49 12.92 -1.88
N ALA A 114 9.15 11.91 -1.09
CA ALA A 114 10.09 10.83 -0.72
C ALA A 114 10.56 10.03 -1.95
N ALA A 115 9.67 9.76 -2.90
CA ALA A 115 10.04 9.11 -4.16
C ALA A 115 10.99 10.00 -5.00
N LYS A 116 10.70 11.28 -5.09
CA LYS A 116 11.49 12.26 -5.84
C LYS A 116 12.88 12.47 -5.27
N ASN A 117 13.01 12.60 -3.95
CA ASN A 117 14.29 12.86 -3.29
C ASN A 117 15.10 11.59 -2.97
N GLY A 118 14.58 10.40 -3.30
CA GLY A 118 15.26 9.12 -3.12
C GLY A 118 15.19 8.54 -1.72
N THR A 119 14.38 9.10 -0.81
CA THR A 119 14.19 8.53 0.55
C THR A 119 13.17 7.41 0.60
N LEU A 120 12.32 7.26 -0.42
CA LEU A 120 11.46 6.08 -0.58
C LEU A 120 12.31 4.90 -1.08
N GLU A 121 12.67 4.01 -0.15
CA GLU A 121 13.56 2.88 -0.42
C GLU A 121 12.82 1.66 -0.96
N GLU A 122 11.69 1.30 -0.36
CA GLU A 122 10.85 0.18 -0.74
C GLU A 122 9.36 0.54 -0.57
N ALA A 123 8.51 -0.11 -1.36
CA ALA A 123 7.06 -0.06 -1.20
C ALA A 123 6.46 -1.42 -1.52
N TRP A 124 5.42 -1.83 -0.77
CA TRP A 124 4.73 -3.09 -1.02
C TRP A 124 3.30 -3.08 -0.50
N CYS A 125 2.45 -3.87 -1.13
CA CYS A 125 1.13 -4.21 -0.62
C CYS A 125 1.18 -5.49 0.20
N VAL A 126 0.27 -5.64 1.16
CA VAL A 126 0.15 -6.82 2.01
C VAL A 126 -1.28 -7.33 2.04
N GLY A 127 -1.44 -8.63 1.85
CA GLY A 127 -2.76 -9.27 1.83
C GLY A 127 -2.66 -10.78 1.94
N THR A 128 -3.80 -11.45 2.13
CA THR A 128 -3.83 -12.89 2.37
C THR A 128 -3.31 -13.71 1.18
N ALA A 129 -3.73 -13.38 -0.02
CA ALA A 129 -3.39 -14.16 -1.21
C ALA A 129 -1.95 -13.92 -1.69
N ALA A 130 -1.55 -12.66 -1.79
CA ALA A 130 -0.23 -12.29 -2.29
C ALA A 130 0.86 -12.33 -1.20
N VAL A 131 0.47 -12.36 0.06
CA VAL A 131 1.31 -12.15 1.26
C VAL A 131 1.99 -10.79 1.18
N ILE A 132 3.02 -10.66 0.37
CA ILE A 132 3.73 -9.41 0.06
C ILE A 132 3.74 -9.22 -1.47
N SER A 133 3.31 -8.06 -1.94
CA SER A 133 3.35 -7.67 -3.36
C SER A 133 4.18 -6.40 -3.51
N PRO A 134 5.46 -6.51 -3.91
CA PRO A 134 6.33 -5.34 -4.07
C PRO A 134 5.83 -4.38 -5.15
N ILE A 135 5.97 -3.08 -4.88
CA ILE A 135 5.66 -1.99 -5.82
C ILE A 135 6.95 -1.52 -6.46
N GLY A 136 7.03 -1.54 -7.78
CA GLY A 136 8.19 -1.12 -8.54
C GLY A 136 8.08 0.24 -9.21
N GLU A 137 6.87 0.76 -9.36
CA GLU A 137 6.59 2.07 -9.91
C GLU A 137 5.36 2.69 -9.25
N LEU A 138 5.44 3.97 -8.94
CA LEU A 138 4.33 4.80 -8.48
C LEU A 138 4.08 5.92 -9.48
N ALA A 139 2.81 6.12 -9.85
CA ALA A 139 2.40 7.22 -10.71
C ALA A 139 1.30 8.06 -10.05
N TRP A 140 1.41 9.37 -10.19
CA TRP A 140 0.42 10.33 -9.73
C TRP A 140 0.28 11.45 -10.75
N ASN A 141 -0.89 11.59 -11.36
CA ASN A 141 -1.09 12.46 -12.52
C ASN A 141 -0.06 12.13 -13.62
N ASP A 142 0.78 13.09 -14.00
CA ASP A 142 1.83 12.91 -15.02
C ASP A 142 3.20 12.51 -14.44
N ASP A 143 3.32 12.45 -13.11
CA ASP A 143 4.56 12.09 -12.43
C ASP A 143 4.68 10.58 -12.24
N LYS A 144 5.85 10.03 -12.56
CA LYS A 144 6.19 8.63 -12.38
C LYS A 144 7.53 8.49 -11.68
N TYR A 145 7.59 7.60 -10.70
CA TYR A 145 8.82 7.29 -9.99
C TYR A 145 9.01 5.77 -9.88
N VAL A 146 10.21 5.33 -10.24
CA VAL A 146 10.63 3.94 -10.04
C VAL A 146 11.06 3.77 -8.59
N VAL A 147 10.53 2.74 -7.93
CA VAL A 147 10.88 2.38 -6.56
C VAL A 147 11.91 1.27 -6.59
N ASN A 148 13.01 1.43 -5.83
CA ASN A 148 14.07 0.41 -5.70
C ASN A 148 14.54 -0.17 -7.05
N HIS A 149 14.77 0.66 -8.05
CA HIS A 149 15.19 0.23 -9.40
C HIS A 149 14.26 -0.84 -10.03
N ASN A 150 12.98 -0.85 -9.67
CA ASN A 150 12.01 -1.88 -10.05
C ASN A 150 12.44 -3.29 -9.63
N GLN A 151 13.14 -3.41 -8.51
CA GLN A 151 13.57 -4.69 -7.93
C GLN A 151 12.82 -4.96 -6.62
N ILE A 152 12.73 -6.22 -6.24
CA ILE A 152 12.21 -6.61 -4.93
C ILE A 152 13.20 -6.10 -3.86
N GLY A 153 12.69 -5.40 -2.86
CA GLY A 153 13.52 -4.90 -1.78
C GLY A 153 13.90 -5.98 -0.77
N GLU A 154 15.01 -5.77 -0.07
CA GLU A 154 15.50 -6.73 0.93
C GLU A 154 14.51 -6.94 2.07
N LEU A 155 13.87 -5.85 2.53
CA LEU A 155 12.93 -5.93 3.65
C LEU A 155 11.62 -6.60 3.24
N SER A 156 11.09 -6.27 2.06
CA SER A 156 9.88 -6.91 1.52
C SER A 156 10.12 -8.41 1.24
N GLN A 157 11.28 -8.79 0.74
CA GLN A 157 11.64 -10.19 0.55
C GLN A 157 11.74 -10.93 1.90
N LYS A 158 12.43 -10.34 2.88
CA LYS A 158 12.54 -10.92 4.23
C LYS A 158 11.19 -11.13 4.89
N LEU A 159 10.27 -10.15 4.76
CA LEU A 159 8.89 -10.28 5.25
C LEU A 159 8.15 -11.43 4.57
N TYR A 160 8.29 -11.56 3.26
CA TYR A 160 7.67 -12.65 2.50
C TYR A 160 8.17 -14.02 2.97
N ASP A 161 9.49 -14.20 3.06
CA ASP A 161 10.11 -15.46 3.45
C ASP A 161 9.71 -15.87 4.86
N GLU A 162 9.74 -14.94 5.81
CA GLU A 162 9.38 -15.21 7.21
C GLU A 162 7.88 -15.52 7.35
N LEU A 163 7.00 -14.72 6.75
CA LEU A 163 5.56 -14.95 6.83
C LEU A 163 5.16 -16.27 6.19
N THR A 164 5.69 -16.59 5.01
CA THR A 164 5.40 -17.86 4.34
C THR A 164 5.98 -19.05 5.11
N GLY A 165 7.17 -18.89 5.72
CA GLY A 165 7.76 -19.88 6.60
C GLY A 165 6.89 -20.16 7.84
N ILE A 166 6.33 -19.14 8.47
CA ILE A 166 5.40 -19.28 9.60
C ILE A 166 4.09 -19.97 9.16
N GLN A 167 3.59 -19.63 7.97
CA GLN A 167 2.30 -20.13 7.47
C GLN A 167 2.36 -21.59 6.98
N TRP A 168 3.46 -22.00 6.40
CA TRP A 168 3.56 -23.28 5.69
C TRP A 168 4.61 -24.24 6.25
N GLY A 169 5.42 -23.82 7.19
CA GLY A 169 6.47 -24.62 7.81
C GLY A 169 7.78 -24.52 7.05
#